data_b83387d7f1d76b11ba3432334b82c45a
#
_entry.id   b83387d7f1d76b11ba3432334b82c45a
#
_cell.length_a   1.000
_cell.length_b   1.000
_cell.length_c   1.000
_cell.angle_alpha   90.00
_cell.angle_beta   90.00
_cell.angle_gamma   90.00
#
_symmetry.space_group_name_H-M   'P 1'
#
loop_
_entity.id
_entity.type
_entity.pdbx_description
1 polymer ?
#
loop_
_entity_poly.entity_id
_entity_poly.type
_entity_poly.pdbx_seq_one_letter_code
_entity_poly.pdbx_strand_id
1 'polypeptide(L)'
;MRGGLDILRHIGPGLLVTVGFIDPGNWASNFAAGSQFGYALLWVVTLSTIMLIVLQHNVAHLGIVTGQCLSEATTRHLPRWVSRPVLWSAMGASVSTSLAEILGAAIALQMLFGLPLIVGAAIATLTCGVLLLTNSYKRVERGIIAFVSLIGFSFLYELTLTDTHWGQVAEAMVVPSLPQGSILVVMSVLGAVVMPHNLFLHSEVIQSRQIHLTGADKIKHALKYEFYDTLLAMTIGWAINSAMIILAADTFFAHGTLVDELPEAGALLTPMLGGGAAVVFAVALLLAGISSTVTSGMAAGSIFAGIYNEPYDVKDVHSRAGILISFVGAFVLLLFIGDAFKALIVSQAVLSLQLPFTMFTQVRLTSSAKVMGAYRNSRFTTVLLYALAALVSGLNVYLLWSLVC
;
A
#
# COMPACT_ATOMS: atom_id res chain seq x y z
N MET A 1 19.99 -22.00 -20.86
CA MET A 1 18.92 -22.23 -19.86
C MET A 1 19.29 -21.84 -18.41
N ARG A 2 20.22 -20.90 -18.20
CA ARG A 2 20.56 -20.40 -16.83
C ARG A 2 19.81 -19.13 -16.41
N GLY A 3 19.02 -18.52 -17.29
CA GLY A 3 18.33 -17.24 -17.00
C GLY A 3 17.06 -17.33 -16.16
N GLY A 4 16.37 -18.48 -16.11
CA GLY A 4 15.09 -18.59 -15.37
C GLY A 4 15.26 -18.74 -13.85
N LEU A 5 16.37 -19.33 -13.40
CA LEU A 5 16.67 -19.48 -11.97
C LEU A 5 17.29 -18.23 -11.33
N ASP A 6 17.89 -17.34 -12.14
CA ASP A 6 18.42 -16.07 -11.65
C ASP A 6 17.31 -15.07 -11.31
N ILE A 7 16.16 -15.11 -11.99
CA ILE A 7 14.99 -14.32 -11.64
C ILE A 7 14.54 -14.63 -10.20
N LEU A 8 14.45 -15.91 -9.82
CA LEU A 8 14.00 -16.33 -8.48
C LEU A 8 14.92 -15.85 -7.34
N ARG A 9 16.18 -15.55 -7.61
CA ARG A 9 17.11 -14.98 -6.63
C ARG A 9 16.95 -13.48 -6.42
N HIS A 10 16.33 -12.79 -7.38
CA HIS A 10 16.10 -11.35 -7.36
C HIS A 10 14.65 -11.00 -6.99
N ILE A 11 13.73 -11.96 -7.05
CA ILE A 11 12.36 -11.83 -6.53
C ILE A 11 12.44 -11.72 -5.00
N GLY A 12 12.00 -10.61 -4.48
CA GLY A 12 11.98 -10.41 -3.03
C GLY A 12 11.43 -9.05 -2.61
N PRO A 13 11.95 -7.91 -3.07
CA PRO A 13 11.44 -6.62 -2.64
C PRO A 13 10.06 -6.31 -3.19
N GLY A 14 9.79 -6.62 -4.46
CA GLY A 14 8.48 -6.45 -5.05
C GLY A 14 7.44 -7.35 -4.38
N LEU A 15 7.80 -8.61 -4.10
CA LEU A 15 6.90 -9.54 -3.41
C LEU A 15 6.63 -9.12 -1.96
N LEU A 16 7.63 -8.59 -1.23
CA LEU A 16 7.45 -8.06 0.12
C LEU A 16 6.45 -6.89 0.12
N VAL A 17 6.56 -6.02 -0.89
CA VAL A 17 5.65 -4.90 -1.06
C VAL A 17 4.27 -5.37 -1.51
N THR A 18 4.14 -6.49 -2.27
CA THR A 18 2.84 -7.04 -2.70
C THR A 18 1.97 -7.47 -1.52
N VAL A 19 2.56 -7.94 -0.43
CA VAL A 19 1.82 -8.25 0.81
C VAL A 19 1.19 -6.98 1.39
N GLY A 20 1.83 -5.83 1.22
CA GLY A 20 1.26 -4.53 1.56
C GLY A 20 0.04 -4.12 0.71
N PHE A 21 -0.30 -4.83 -0.39
CA PHE A 21 -1.51 -4.59 -1.19
C PHE A 21 -2.69 -5.50 -0.83
N ILE A 22 -2.50 -6.45 0.08
CA ILE A 22 -3.56 -7.32 0.59
C ILE A 22 -3.72 -6.99 2.08
N ASP A 23 -3.97 -5.72 2.36
CA ASP A 23 -4.11 -5.17 3.70
C ASP A 23 -5.57 -4.81 4.01
N PRO A 24 -5.93 -4.62 5.28
CA PRO A 24 -7.28 -4.26 5.69
C PRO A 24 -7.82 -2.98 5.05
N GLY A 25 -6.97 -1.98 4.80
CA GLY A 25 -7.34 -0.73 4.17
C GLY A 25 -7.76 -0.92 2.71
N ASN A 26 -6.98 -1.71 1.94
CA ASN A 26 -7.35 -2.11 0.59
C ASN A 26 -8.65 -2.90 0.56
N TRP A 27 -8.82 -3.86 1.47
CA TRP A 27 -10.05 -4.64 1.54
C TRP A 27 -11.27 -3.76 1.74
N ALA A 28 -11.26 -2.89 2.74
CA ALA A 28 -12.37 -1.97 3.00
C ALA A 28 -12.67 -1.06 1.78
N SER A 29 -11.63 -0.50 1.17
CA SER A 29 -11.77 0.38 0.00
C SER A 29 -12.36 -0.34 -1.21
N ASN A 30 -11.90 -1.58 -1.48
CA ASN A 30 -12.36 -2.38 -2.60
C ASN A 30 -13.81 -2.87 -2.40
N PHE A 31 -14.14 -3.32 -1.17
CA PHE A 31 -15.51 -3.75 -0.86
C PHE A 31 -16.49 -2.57 -0.90
N ALA A 32 -16.08 -1.39 -0.40
CA ALA A 32 -16.88 -0.18 -0.53
C ALA A 32 -17.07 0.21 -2.01
N ALA A 33 -16.01 0.13 -2.83
CA ALA A 33 -16.10 0.44 -4.25
C ALA A 33 -17.08 -0.49 -4.96
N GLY A 34 -16.97 -1.79 -4.76
CA GLY A 34 -17.82 -2.80 -5.39
C GLY A 34 -19.26 -2.74 -4.90
N SER A 35 -19.50 -2.70 -3.58
CA SER A 35 -20.86 -2.72 -3.01
C SER A 35 -21.65 -1.43 -3.22
N GLN A 36 -20.98 -0.27 -3.30
CA GLN A 36 -21.66 1.02 -3.49
C GLN A 36 -21.79 1.43 -4.95
N PHE A 37 -20.82 1.07 -5.81
CA PHE A 37 -20.73 1.59 -7.18
C PHE A 37 -20.64 0.50 -8.26
N GLY A 38 -20.81 -0.77 -7.89
CA GLY A 38 -20.69 -1.88 -8.83
C GLY A 38 -19.30 -1.92 -9.47
N TYR A 39 -19.24 -2.10 -10.78
CA TYR A 39 -17.97 -2.13 -11.52
C TYR A 39 -17.39 -0.73 -11.81
N ALA A 40 -18.15 0.35 -11.58
CA ALA A 40 -17.82 1.68 -12.06
C ALA A 40 -16.44 2.22 -11.64
N LEU A 41 -15.85 1.69 -10.57
CA LEU A 41 -14.56 2.15 -10.04
C LEU A 41 -13.37 1.22 -10.36
N LEU A 42 -13.54 0.19 -11.20
CA LEU A 42 -12.44 -0.71 -11.61
C LEU A 42 -11.30 0.02 -12.34
N TRP A 43 -11.60 1.08 -13.09
CA TRP A 43 -10.58 1.91 -13.74
C TRP A 43 -9.63 2.55 -12.73
N VAL A 44 -10.10 2.85 -11.51
CA VAL A 44 -9.26 3.45 -10.45
C VAL A 44 -8.17 2.47 -10.03
N VAL A 45 -8.51 1.20 -9.81
CA VAL A 45 -7.52 0.16 -9.48
C VAL A 45 -6.51 -0.03 -10.62
N THR A 46 -7.01 -0.06 -11.87
CA THR A 46 -6.16 -0.22 -13.06
C THR A 46 -5.20 0.96 -13.21
N LEU A 47 -5.71 2.19 -13.15
CA LEU A 47 -4.88 3.39 -13.24
C LEU A 47 -3.88 3.48 -12.08
N SER A 48 -4.35 3.26 -10.85
CA SER A 48 -3.50 3.31 -9.65
C SER A 48 -2.38 2.27 -9.71
N THR A 49 -2.65 1.07 -10.22
CA THR A 49 -1.63 0.03 -10.39
C THR A 49 -0.59 0.41 -11.44
N ILE A 50 -1.01 0.96 -12.58
CA ILE A 50 -0.09 1.49 -13.60
C ILE A 50 0.79 2.59 -13.02
N MET A 51 0.19 3.53 -12.28
CA MET A 51 0.93 4.59 -11.59
C MET A 51 1.94 4.02 -10.61
N LEU A 52 1.52 3.03 -9.83
CA LEU A 52 2.36 2.39 -8.83
C LEU A 52 3.56 1.69 -9.44
N ILE A 53 3.40 0.92 -10.53
CA ILE A 53 4.50 0.27 -11.25
C ILE A 53 5.55 1.31 -11.66
N VAL A 54 5.11 2.42 -12.24
CA VAL A 54 6.00 3.50 -12.68
C VAL A 54 6.68 4.19 -11.50
N LEU A 55 5.95 4.47 -10.42
CA LEU A 55 6.49 5.14 -9.23
C LEU A 55 7.45 4.23 -8.45
N GLN A 56 7.10 2.96 -8.25
CA GLN A 56 7.96 2.03 -7.51
C GLN A 56 9.26 1.75 -8.27
N HIS A 57 9.18 1.48 -9.58
CA HIS A 57 10.37 1.34 -10.40
C HIS A 57 11.24 2.60 -10.35
N ASN A 58 10.62 3.78 -10.41
CA ASN A 58 11.35 5.05 -10.38
C ASN A 58 12.03 5.31 -9.02
N VAL A 59 11.39 4.95 -7.90
CA VAL A 59 12.01 5.11 -6.56
C VAL A 59 13.07 4.04 -6.29
N ALA A 60 12.87 2.82 -6.78
CA ALA A 60 13.89 1.78 -6.73
C ALA A 60 15.14 2.18 -7.54
N HIS A 61 14.94 2.84 -8.69
CA HIS A 61 16.02 3.41 -9.50
C HIS A 61 16.88 4.38 -8.68
N LEU A 62 16.26 5.25 -7.85
CA LEU A 62 16.99 6.12 -6.92
C LEU A 62 17.87 5.29 -5.97
N GLY A 63 17.31 4.30 -5.29
CA GLY A 63 18.04 3.45 -4.34
C GLY A 63 19.17 2.66 -4.98
N ILE A 64 18.94 2.07 -6.17
CA ILE A 64 19.95 1.29 -6.90
C ILE A 64 21.14 2.14 -7.32
N VAL A 65 20.88 3.35 -7.82
CA VAL A 65 21.92 4.21 -8.43
C VAL A 65 22.68 5.01 -7.38
N THR A 66 21.98 5.53 -6.36
CA THR A 66 22.57 6.47 -5.39
C THR A 66 23.00 5.81 -4.09
N GLY A 67 22.44 4.64 -3.77
CA GLY A 67 22.61 4.04 -2.45
C GLY A 67 21.92 4.83 -1.33
N GLN A 68 20.95 5.68 -1.66
CA GLN A 68 20.15 6.46 -0.72
C GLN A 68 18.68 6.09 -0.86
N CYS A 69 17.97 5.98 0.26
CA CYS A 69 16.52 5.89 0.21
C CYS A 69 15.89 7.26 -0.08
N LEU A 70 14.57 7.25 -0.36
CA LEU A 70 13.86 8.48 -0.74
C LEU A 70 13.90 9.54 0.38
N SER A 71 13.82 9.14 1.65
CA SER A 71 13.83 10.06 2.80
C SER A 71 15.20 10.73 2.98
N GLU A 72 16.30 9.95 2.92
CA GLU A 72 17.66 10.47 2.97
C GLU A 72 17.96 11.40 1.79
N ALA A 73 17.64 10.97 0.56
CA ALA A 73 17.83 11.78 -0.64
C ALA A 73 17.03 13.09 -0.57
N THR A 74 15.81 13.05 0.00
CA THR A 74 14.99 14.24 0.22
C THR A 74 15.67 15.22 1.17
N THR A 75 16.19 14.75 2.29
CA THR A 75 16.88 15.60 3.29
C THR A 75 18.20 16.13 2.75
N ARG A 76 18.95 15.31 2.00
CA ARG A 76 20.29 15.65 1.52
C ARG A 76 20.29 16.64 0.34
N HIS A 77 19.31 16.50 -0.56
CA HIS A 77 19.31 17.24 -1.84
C HIS A 77 18.28 18.34 -1.94
N LEU A 78 17.31 18.43 -1.02
CA LEU A 78 16.30 19.47 -0.99
C LEU A 78 16.53 20.43 0.20
N PRO A 79 16.14 21.71 0.06
CA PRO A 79 16.24 22.67 1.16
C PRO A 79 15.33 22.26 2.31
N ARG A 80 15.73 22.57 3.54
CA ARG A 80 15.02 22.17 4.78
C ARG A 80 13.54 22.59 4.83
N TRP A 81 13.20 23.72 4.21
CA TRP A 81 11.81 24.22 4.16
C TRP A 81 10.92 23.39 3.24
N VAL A 82 11.49 22.55 2.34
CA VAL A 82 10.76 21.56 1.51
C VAL A 82 10.84 20.18 2.15
N SER A 83 12.06 19.72 2.47
CA SER A 83 12.28 18.35 2.93
C SER A 83 11.54 18.03 4.23
N ARG A 84 11.59 18.94 5.22
CA ARG A 84 10.92 18.70 6.50
C ARG A 84 9.40 18.59 6.40
N PRO A 85 8.65 19.53 5.78
CA PRO A 85 7.21 19.39 5.63
C PRO A 85 6.80 18.14 4.86
N VAL A 86 7.53 17.77 3.79
CA VAL A 86 7.25 16.56 3.01
C VAL A 86 7.45 15.31 3.87
N LEU A 87 8.55 15.19 4.60
CA LEU A 87 8.81 14.02 5.43
C LEU A 87 7.85 13.93 6.64
N TRP A 88 7.50 15.07 7.25
CA TRP A 88 6.49 15.10 8.31
C TRP A 88 5.09 14.74 7.78
N SER A 89 4.70 15.17 6.58
CA SER A 89 3.45 14.74 5.96
C SER A 89 3.47 13.24 5.65
N ALA A 90 4.63 12.69 5.24
CA ALA A 90 4.81 11.26 5.03
C ALA A 90 4.73 10.46 6.36
N MET A 91 5.22 11.03 7.47
CA MET A 91 5.00 10.48 8.81
C MET A 91 3.50 10.45 9.17
N GLY A 92 2.75 11.51 8.87
CA GLY A 92 1.30 11.55 9.03
C GLY A 92 0.59 10.45 8.21
N ALA A 93 1.02 10.23 6.97
CA ALA A 93 0.52 9.12 6.15
C ALA A 93 0.85 7.75 6.77
N SER A 94 2.05 7.58 7.32
CA SER A 94 2.42 6.33 8.01
C SER A 94 1.56 6.09 9.27
N VAL A 95 1.22 7.13 10.03
CA VAL A 95 0.27 7.04 11.15
C VAL A 95 -1.11 6.60 10.65
N SER A 96 -1.60 7.20 9.55
CA SER A 96 -2.90 6.86 8.96
C SER A 96 -2.95 5.40 8.47
N THR A 97 -1.87 4.93 7.84
CA THR A 97 -1.76 3.51 7.48
C THR A 97 -1.74 2.61 8.70
N SER A 98 -0.86 2.87 9.68
CA SER A 98 -0.79 2.05 10.88
C SER A 98 -2.13 1.99 11.61
N LEU A 99 -2.93 3.06 11.57
CA LEU A 99 -4.30 3.06 12.08
C LEU A 99 -5.18 2.03 11.36
N ALA A 100 -5.17 2.03 10.02
CA ALA A 100 -5.96 1.08 9.24
C ALA A 100 -5.53 -0.37 9.52
N GLU A 101 -4.24 -0.61 9.59
CA GLU A 101 -3.69 -1.96 9.77
C GLU A 101 -3.99 -2.51 11.18
N ILE A 102 -3.77 -1.69 12.21
CA ILE A 102 -4.10 -2.03 13.60
C ILE A 102 -5.61 -2.23 13.76
N LEU A 103 -6.42 -1.38 13.13
CA LEU A 103 -7.87 -1.49 13.16
C LEU A 103 -8.34 -2.78 12.48
N GLY A 104 -7.79 -3.15 11.33
CA GLY A 104 -8.09 -4.41 10.67
C GLY A 104 -7.72 -5.63 11.51
N ALA A 105 -6.55 -5.63 12.13
CA ALA A 105 -6.15 -6.69 13.07
C ALA A 105 -7.08 -6.74 14.30
N ALA A 106 -7.54 -5.60 14.81
CA ALA A 106 -8.50 -5.52 15.92
C ALA A 106 -9.87 -6.08 15.54
N ILE A 107 -10.38 -5.75 14.34
CA ILE A 107 -11.62 -6.33 13.80
C ILE A 107 -11.49 -7.85 13.69
N ALA A 108 -10.36 -8.34 13.21
CA ALA A 108 -10.11 -9.78 13.10
C ALA A 108 -10.11 -10.47 14.48
N LEU A 109 -9.48 -9.86 15.49
CA LEU A 109 -9.52 -10.37 16.87
C LEU A 109 -10.93 -10.32 17.47
N GLN A 110 -11.73 -9.31 17.13
CA GLN A 110 -13.14 -9.25 17.50
C GLN A 110 -13.92 -10.39 16.85
N MET A 111 -13.73 -10.66 15.55
CA MET A 111 -14.38 -11.77 14.83
C MET A 111 -14.02 -13.14 15.42
N LEU A 112 -12.75 -13.36 15.76
CA LEU A 112 -12.25 -14.66 16.21
C LEU A 112 -12.55 -14.95 17.69
N PHE A 113 -12.47 -13.93 18.54
CA PHE A 113 -12.47 -14.10 19.98
C PHE A 113 -13.53 -13.24 20.72
N GLY A 114 -14.32 -12.43 19.99
CA GLY A 114 -15.29 -11.52 20.60
C GLY A 114 -14.67 -10.38 21.42
N LEU A 115 -13.40 -10.06 21.19
CA LEU A 115 -12.70 -9.01 21.94
C LEU A 115 -13.22 -7.62 21.59
N PRO A 116 -13.35 -6.70 22.58
CA PRO A 116 -13.61 -5.30 22.30
C PRO A 116 -12.53 -4.72 21.35
N LEU A 117 -12.95 -3.89 20.39
CA LEU A 117 -12.06 -3.35 19.35
C LEU A 117 -10.80 -2.69 19.91
N ILE A 118 -10.95 -1.89 20.98
CA ILE A 118 -9.83 -1.21 21.65
C ILE A 118 -8.82 -2.20 22.25
N VAL A 119 -9.32 -3.30 22.84
CA VAL A 119 -8.47 -4.37 23.39
C VAL A 119 -7.72 -5.08 22.27
N GLY A 120 -8.41 -5.43 21.17
CA GLY A 120 -7.80 -6.00 19.97
C GLY A 120 -6.72 -5.09 19.40
N ALA A 121 -6.99 -3.79 19.30
CA ALA A 121 -6.03 -2.80 18.82
C ALA A 121 -4.80 -2.68 19.74
N ALA A 122 -4.97 -2.71 21.05
CA ALA A 122 -3.85 -2.70 21.99
C ALA A 122 -2.97 -3.94 21.83
N ILE A 123 -3.59 -5.12 21.72
CA ILE A 123 -2.87 -6.39 21.48
C ILE A 123 -2.11 -6.34 20.15
N ALA A 124 -2.75 -5.91 19.07
CA ALA A 124 -2.11 -5.78 17.76
C ALA A 124 -0.93 -4.81 17.79
N THR A 125 -1.11 -3.62 18.37
CA THR A 125 -0.06 -2.60 18.50
C THR A 125 1.14 -3.12 19.29
N LEU A 126 0.92 -3.75 20.43
CA LEU A 126 2.00 -4.30 21.26
C LEU A 126 2.71 -5.45 20.57
N THR A 127 1.96 -6.37 19.95
CA THR A 127 2.52 -7.52 19.23
C THR A 127 3.39 -7.06 18.07
N CYS A 128 2.89 -6.15 17.22
CA CYS A 128 3.66 -5.62 16.09
C CYS A 128 4.87 -4.80 16.55
N GLY A 129 4.73 -4.03 17.63
CA GLY A 129 5.83 -3.30 18.24
C GLY A 129 6.95 -4.23 18.72
N VAL A 130 6.60 -5.30 19.41
CA VAL A 130 7.58 -6.32 19.87
C VAL A 130 8.22 -7.02 18.67
N LEU A 131 7.43 -7.48 17.68
CA LEU A 131 7.96 -8.16 16.49
C LEU A 131 8.96 -7.29 15.73
N LEU A 132 8.66 -6.00 15.59
CA LEU A 132 9.50 -5.07 14.85
C LEU A 132 10.76 -4.69 15.64
N LEU A 133 10.61 -4.26 16.89
CA LEU A 133 11.73 -3.80 17.72
C LEU A 133 12.70 -4.92 18.11
N THR A 134 12.25 -6.19 18.14
CA THR A 134 13.11 -7.36 18.37
C THR A 134 13.66 -7.97 17.08
N ASN A 135 13.30 -7.40 15.91
CA ASN A 135 13.66 -7.94 14.58
C ASN A 135 13.23 -9.41 14.39
N SER A 136 12.17 -9.83 15.06
CA SER A 136 11.66 -11.22 15.04
C SER A 136 10.71 -11.48 13.88
N TYR A 137 10.21 -10.44 13.22
CA TYR A 137 9.25 -10.53 12.12
C TYR A 137 9.71 -11.43 10.97
N LYS A 138 10.99 -11.38 10.60
CA LYS A 138 11.58 -12.22 9.53
C LYS A 138 11.33 -13.72 9.67
N ARG A 139 11.07 -14.19 10.90
CA ARG A 139 10.84 -15.62 11.17
C ARG A 139 9.42 -16.05 10.76
N VAL A 140 8.46 -15.17 10.92
CA VAL A 140 7.03 -15.45 10.65
C VAL A 140 6.57 -14.93 9.29
N GLU A 141 7.30 -13.99 8.72
CA GLU A 141 7.00 -13.30 7.46
C GLU A 141 6.62 -14.25 6.32
N ARG A 142 7.42 -15.29 6.09
CA ARG A 142 7.16 -16.25 5.00
C ARG A 142 5.83 -16.99 5.16
N GLY A 143 5.49 -17.35 6.39
CA GLY A 143 4.21 -17.99 6.69
C GLY A 143 3.02 -17.04 6.46
N ILE A 144 3.16 -15.79 6.87
CA ILE A 144 2.16 -14.76 6.65
C ILE A 144 1.97 -14.51 5.14
N ILE A 145 3.07 -14.31 4.40
CA ILE A 145 3.03 -14.12 2.93
C ILE A 145 2.31 -15.28 2.26
N ALA A 146 2.65 -16.52 2.61
CA ALA A 146 2.02 -17.69 2.02
C ALA A 146 0.51 -17.73 2.30
N PHE A 147 0.09 -17.45 3.53
CA PHE A 147 -1.33 -17.48 3.91
C PHE A 147 -2.12 -16.33 3.27
N VAL A 148 -1.61 -15.11 3.32
CA VAL A 148 -2.24 -13.94 2.71
C VAL A 148 -2.34 -14.09 1.19
N SER A 149 -1.32 -14.67 0.55
CA SER A 149 -1.37 -15.00 -0.88
C SER A 149 -2.45 -16.05 -1.19
N LEU A 150 -2.59 -17.06 -0.34
CA LEU A 150 -3.64 -18.09 -0.50
C LEU A 150 -5.04 -17.46 -0.49
N ILE A 151 -5.31 -16.53 0.43
CA ILE A 151 -6.59 -15.81 0.48
C ILE A 151 -6.77 -14.90 -0.74
N GLY A 152 -5.73 -14.21 -1.19
CA GLY A 152 -5.78 -13.43 -2.43
C GLY A 152 -6.16 -14.30 -3.64
N PHE A 153 -5.58 -15.48 -3.76
CA PHE A 153 -5.96 -16.44 -4.80
C PHE A 153 -7.36 -17.02 -4.60
N SER A 154 -7.85 -17.13 -3.37
CA SER A 154 -9.23 -17.55 -3.11
C SER A 154 -10.24 -16.57 -3.71
N PHE A 155 -10.01 -15.26 -3.63
CA PHE A 155 -10.87 -14.26 -4.29
C PHE A 155 -10.85 -14.43 -5.82
N LEU A 156 -9.69 -14.75 -6.42
CA LEU A 156 -9.62 -15.02 -7.87
C LEU A 156 -10.38 -16.32 -8.24
N TYR A 157 -10.35 -17.33 -7.39
CA TYR A 157 -11.10 -18.55 -7.60
C TYR A 157 -12.61 -18.30 -7.48
N GLU A 158 -13.06 -17.52 -6.49
CA GLU A 158 -14.49 -17.17 -6.31
C GLU A 158 -15.08 -16.50 -7.55
N LEU A 159 -14.30 -15.70 -8.31
CA LEU A 159 -14.77 -15.14 -9.58
C LEU A 159 -15.20 -16.20 -10.60
N THR A 160 -14.69 -17.43 -10.50
CA THR A 160 -15.09 -18.52 -11.38
C THR A 160 -16.43 -19.15 -10.99
N LEU A 161 -16.92 -18.82 -9.79
CA LEU A 161 -18.17 -19.33 -9.23
C LEU A 161 -19.32 -18.32 -9.32
N THR A 162 -19.05 -17.09 -9.73
CA THR A 162 -20.03 -16.00 -9.87
C THR A 162 -20.44 -15.80 -11.34
N ASP A 163 -21.67 -15.33 -11.55
CA ASP A 163 -22.17 -14.98 -12.88
C ASP A 163 -21.74 -13.56 -13.28
N THR A 164 -20.42 -13.38 -13.42
CA THR A 164 -19.82 -12.08 -13.70
C THR A 164 -20.04 -11.63 -15.14
N HIS A 165 -20.47 -10.39 -15.32
CA HIS A 165 -20.62 -9.74 -16.63
C HIS A 165 -19.29 -9.23 -17.19
N TRP A 166 -18.44 -10.12 -17.69
CA TRP A 166 -17.07 -9.82 -18.14
C TRP A 166 -16.95 -8.69 -19.18
N GLY A 167 -17.98 -8.51 -20.03
CA GLY A 167 -18.02 -7.38 -20.98
C GLY A 167 -18.07 -6.02 -20.28
N GLN A 168 -18.91 -5.89 -19.26
CA GLN A 168 -19.02 -4.67 -18.45
C GLN A 168 -17.77 -4.46 -17.59
N VAL A 169 -17.21 -5.54 -17.02
CA VAL A 169 -15.96 -5.50 -16.27
C VAL A 169 -14.81 -4.96 -17.14
N ALA A 170 -14.65 -5.49 -18.35
CA ALA A 170 -13.59 -5.05 -19.26
C ALA A 170 -13.75 -3.57 -19.67
N GLU A 171 -14.96 -3.11 -19.93
CA GLU A 171 -15.26 -1.71 -20.19
C GLU A 171 -14.93 -0.84 -18.98
N ALA A 172 -15.39 -1.22 -17.79
CA ALA A 172 -15.17 -0.47 -16.55
C ALA A 172 -13.70 -0.41 -16.11
N MET A 173 -12.85 -1.34 -16.54
CA MET A 173 -11.40 -1.28 -16.29
C MET A 173 -10.70 -0.18 -17.09
N VAL A 174 -11.27 0.26 -18.21
CA VAL A 174 -10.61 1.18 -19.17
C VAL A 174 -11.34 2.53 -19.25
N VAL A 175 -12.66 2.55 -19.05
CA VAL A 175 -13.48 3.75 -19.19
C VAL A 175 -13.64 4.41 -17.83
N PRO A 176 -13.07 5.62 -17.60
CA PRO A 176 -13.23 6.34 -16.34
C PRO A 176 -14.69 6.76 -16.12
N SER A 177 -15.22 6.48 -14.95
CA SER A 177 -16.53 6.89 -14.47
C SER A 177 -16.42 7.44 -13.05
N LEU A 178 -17.10 8.54 -12.77
CA LEU A 178 -17.16 9.17 -11.43
C LEU A 178 -18.64 9.32 -11.02
N PRO A 179 -19.26 8.24 -10.51
CA PRO A 179 -20.62 8.33 -9.97
C PRO A 179 -20.72 9.40 -8.87
N GLN A 180 -21.89 9.98 -8.70
CA GLN A 180 -22.12 10.98 -7.66
C GLN A 180 -21.80 10.37 -6.28
N GLY A 181 -21.05 11.08 -5.44
CA GLY A 181 -20.63 10.63 -4.11
C GLY A 181 -19.44 9.66 -4.09
N SER A 182 -18.91 9.23 -5.25
CA SER A 182 -17.83 8.22 -5.31
C SER A 182 -16.44 8.76 -4.95
N ILE A 183 -16.23 10.09 -4.93
CA ILE A 183 -14.87 10.66 -4.85
C ILE A 183 -14.08 10.21 -3.61
N LEU A 184 -14.73 10.06 -2.45
CA LEU A 184 -14.06 9.59 -1.24
C LEU A 184 -13.56 8.15 -1.44
N VAL A 185 -14.38 7.27 -2.02
CA VAL A 185 -14.00 5.86 -2.29
C VAL A 185 -12.95 5.79 -3.40
N VAL A 186 -13.06 6.62 -4.45
CA VAL A 186 -12.03 6.75 -5.49
C VAL A 186 -10.66 7.10 -4.88
N MET A 187 -10.63 8.10 -3.99
CA MET A 187 -9.39 8.53 -3.34
C MET A 187 -8.90 7.51 -2.32
N SER A 188 -9.81 6.79 -1.67
CA SER A 188 -9.48 5.66 -0.79
C SER A 188 -8.82 4.53 -1.57
N VAL A 189 -9.41 4.08 -2.68
CA VAL A 189 -8.82 3.03 -3.55
C VAL A 189 -7.45 3.48 -4.10
N LEU A 190 -7.35 4.74 -4.57
CA LEU A 190 -6.08 5.27 -5.06
C LEU A 190 -5.01 5.30 -3.97
N GLY A 191 -5.34 5.79 -2.79
CA GLY A 191 -4.43 5.86 -1.64
C GLY A 191 -4.02 4.48 -1.14
N ALA A 192 -4.95 3.54 -1.11
CA ALA A 192 -4.74 2.15 -0.74
C ALA A 192 -3.81 1.41 -1.72
N VAL A 193 -3.93 1.67 -3.04
CA VAL A 193 -3.06 1.04 -4.04
C VAL A 193 -1.68 1.70 -4.09
N VAL A 194 -1.59 3.05 -4.11
CA VAL A 194 -0.29 3.72 -4.37
C VAL A 194 0.53 3.97 -3.10
N MET A 195 -0.05 3.97 -1.94
CA MET A 195 0.59 4.07 -0.61
C MET A 195 1.92 4.86 -0.57
N PRO A 196 1.91 6.16 -0.27
CA PRO A 196 3.13 6.97 -0.31
C PRO A 196 4.25 6.46 0.60
N HIS A 197 3.93 5.94 1.79
CA HIS A 197 4.92 5.39 2.73
C HIS A 197 5.62 4.14 2.17
N ASN A 198 4.95 3.35 1.32
CA ASN A 198 5.56 2.19 0.67
C ASN A 198 6.60 2.59 -0.39
N LEU A 199 6.51 3.78 -1.01
CA LEU A 199 7.57 4.30 -1.87
C LEU A 199 8.85 4.56 -1.07
N PHE A 200 8.74 5.11 0.15
CA PHE A 200 9.87 5.26 1.04
C PHE A 200 10.46 3.91 1.45
N LEU A 201 9.61 2.97 1.89
CA LEU A 201 10.04 1.64 2.31
C LEU A 201 10.71 0.87 1.15
N HIS A 202 10.14 0.92 -0.05
CA HIS A 202 10.70 0.22 -1.21
C HIS A 202 12.11 0.72 -1.53
N SER A 203 12.33 2.05 -1.52
CA SER A 203 13.65 2.62 -1.72
C SER A 203 14.64 2.20 -0.63
N GLU A 204 14.21 2.08 0.62
CA GLU A 204 15.01 1.63 1.75
C GLU A 204 15.44 0.16 1.61
N VAL A 205 14.48 -0.72 1.28
CA VAL A 205 14.76 -2.16 1.06
C VAL A 205 15.75 -2.36 -0.10
N ILE A 206 15.63 -1.58 -1.16
CA ILE A 206 16.53 -1.61 -2.31
C ILE A 206 17.92 -1.07 -1.94
N GLN A 207 17.98 0.06 -1.21
CA GLN A 207 19.23 0.66 -0.73
C GLN A 207 20.06 -0.31 0.11
N SER A 208 19.41 -1.08 0.97
CA SER A 208 20.07 -2.04 1.85
C SER A 208 20.93 -3.08 1.12
N ARG A 209 20.69 -3.28 -0.18
CA ARG A 209 21.45 -4.19 -1.07
C ARG A 209 22.78 -3.61 -1.55
N GLN A 210 23.04 -2.31 -1.34
CA GLN A 210 24.27 -1.60 -1.70
C GLN A 210 24.71 -1.80 -3.17
N ILE A 211 23.76 -1.87 -4.11
CA ILE A 211 24.01 -2.20 -5.52
C ILE A 211 24.87 -1.14 -6.21
N HIS A 212 24.76 0.14 -5.80
CA HIS A 212 25.55 1.24 -6.34
C HIS A 212 27.06 1.02 -6.26
N LEU A 213 27.54 0.18 -5.33
CA LEU A 213 28.97 -0.14 -5.17
C LEU A 213 29.47 -1.23 -6.13
N THR A 214 28.60 -1.84 -6.94
CA THR A 214 28.92 -3.06 -7.70
C THR A 214 29.33 -2.83 -9.15
N GLY A 215 29.25 -1.59 -9.67
CA GLY A 215 29.63 -1.21 -11.03
C GLY A 215 28.45 -1.14 -12.03
N ALA A 216 28.68 -0.45 -13.15
CA ALA A 216 27.64 -0.05 -14.09
C ALA A 216 26.84 -1.22 -14.71
N ASP A 217 27.47 -2.34 -15.03
CA ASP A 217 26.77 -3.47 -15.63
C ASP A 217 25.82 -4.16 -14.65
N LYS A 218 26.23 -4.25 -13.39
CA LYS A 218 25.37 -4.82 -12.33
C LYS A 218 24.22 -3.86 -11.99
N ILE A 219 24.43 -2.53 -12.04
CA ILE A 219 23.38 -1.54 -11.89
C ILE A 219 22.32 -1.71 -12.98
N LYS A 220 22.72 -1.79 -14.26
CA LYS A 220 21.79 -2.00 -15.39
C LYS A 220 21.02 -3.32 -15.24
N HIS A 221 21.70 -4.36 -14.83
CA HIS A 221 21.08 -5.66 -14.58
C HIS A 221 20.05 -5.58 -13.45
N ALA A 222 20.41 -4.97 -12.34
CA ALA A 222 19.52 -4.78 -11.19
C ALA A 222 18.27 -3.97 -11.54
N LEU A 223 18.41 -2.87 -12.30
CA LEU A 223 17.28 -2.07 -12.77
C LEU A 223 16.30 -2.87 -13.63
N LYS A 224 16.83 -3.74 -14.50
CA LYS A 224 15.99 -4.59 -15.36
C LYS A 224 15.21 -5.63 -14.54
N TYR A 225 15.86 -6.30 -13.60
CA TYR A 225 15.21 -7.34 -12.78
C TYR A 225 14.22 -6.77 -11.78
N GLU A 226 14.55 -5.61 -11.19
CA GLU A 226 13.65 -4.89 -10.30
C GLU A 226 12.36 -4.49 -11.04
N PHE A 227 12.46 -4.01 -12.29
CA PHE A 227 11.26 -3.71 -13.08
C PHE A 227 10.36 -4.93 -13.27
N TYR A 228 10.92 -6.09 -13.59
CA TYR A 228 10.12 -7.31 -13.75
C TYR A 228 9.55 -7.83 -12.42
N ASP A 229 10.29 -7.69 -11.32
CA ASP A 229 9.81 -8.03 -9.98
C ASP A 229 8.61 -7.15 -9.60
N THR A 230 8.75 -5.83 -9.76
CA THR A 230 7.68 -4.86 -9.53
C THR A 230 6.48 -5.11 -10.45
N LEU A 231 6.70 -5.30 -11.75
CA LEU A 231 5.62 -5.54 -12.72
C LEU A 231 4.81 -6.80 -12.36
N LEU A 232 5.48 -7.91 -12.07
CA LEU A 232 4.81 -9.17 -11.71
C LEU A 232 4.04 -9.01 -10.41
N ALA A 233 4.68 -8.48 -9.38
CA ALA A 233 4.11 -8.28 -8.07
C ALA A 233 2.85 -7.39 -8.12
N MET A 234 2.94 -6.24 -8.80
CA MET A 234 1.83 -5.30 -8.92
C MET A 234 0.70 -5.83 -9.80
N THR A 235 1.00 -6.63 -10.83
CA THR A 235 -0.04 -7.28 -11.66
C THR A 235 -0.85 -8.29 -10.83
N ILE A 236 -0.21 -9.05 -9.95
CA ILE A 236 -0.92 -9.95 -9.03
C ILE A 236 -1.80 -9.14 -8.08
N GLY A 237 -1.26 -8.08 -7.48
CA GLY A 237 -2.04 -7.18 -6.61
C GLY A 237 -3.23 -6.55 -7.33
N TRP A 238 -3.05 -6.11 -8.58
CA TRP A 238 -4.13 -5.60 -9.44
C TRP A 238 -5.25 -6.62 -9.63
N ALA A 239 -4.89 -7.87 -9.95
CA ALA A 239 -5.85 -8.94 -10.18
C ALA A 239 -6.67 -9.23 -8.90
N ILE A 240 -6.01 -9.29 -7.72
CA ILE A 240 -6.67 -9.55 -6.44
C ILE A 240 -7.59 -8.38 -6.05
N ASN A 241 -7.11 -7.13 -6.14
CA ASN A 241 -7.91 -5.95 -5.82
C ASN A 241 -9.13 -5.81 -6.76
N SER A 242 -8.92 -6.07 -8.06
CA SER A 242 -10.02 -6.09 -9.03
C SER A 242 -11.04 -7.19 -8.72
N ALA A 243 -10.57 -8.39 -8.33
CA ALA A 243 -11.44 -9.49 -7.94
C ALA A 243 -12.33 -9.12 -6.75
N MET A 244 -11.79 -8.46 -5.73
CA MET A 244 -12.57 -8.01 -4.57
C MET A 244 -13.69 -7.03 -4.97
N ILE A 245 -13.41 -6.06 -5.85
CA ILE A 245 -14.42 -5.13 -6.34
C ILE A 245 -15.49 -5.85 -7.15
N ILE A 246 -15.10 -6.76 -8.05
CA ILE A 246 -16.02 -7.50 -8.90
C ILE A 246 -16.93 -8.40 -8.04
N LEU A 247 -16.36 -9.16 -7.11
CA LEU A 247 -17.13 -10.00 -6.20
C LEU A 247 -18.10 -9.20 -5.33
N ALA A 248 -17.66 -8.06 -4.81
CA ALA A 248 -18.52 -7.18 -4.03
C ALA A 248 -19.65 -6.57 -4.89
N ALA A 249 -19.37 -6.28 -6.16
CA ALA A 249 -20.39 -5.81 -7.10
C ALA A 249 -21.42 -6.91 -7.42
N ASP A 250 -20.98 -8.12 -7.71
CA ASP A 250 -21.86 -9.24 -8.06
C ASP A 250 -22.69 -9.72 -6.86
N THR A 251 -22.11 -9.67 -5.64
CA THR A 251 -22.77 -10.21 -4.46
C THR A 251 -23.62 -9.17 -3.74
N PHE A 252 -23.13 -7.94 -3.57
CA PHE A 252 -23.81 -6.91 -2.76
C PHE A 252 -24.55 -5.90 -3.62
N PHE A 253 -23.87 -5.24 -4.57
CA PHE A 253 -24.48 -4.23 -5.41
C PHE A 253 -25.64 -4.76 -6.26
N ALA A 254 -25.48 -5.94 -6.85
CA ALA A 254 -26.52 -6.59 -7.64
C ALA A 254 -27.79 -6.88 -6.82
N HIS A 255 -27.69 -7.06 -5.51
CA HIS A 255 -28.81 -7.32 -4.61
C HIS A 255 -29.25 -6.10 -3.81
N GLY A 256 -28.68 -4.92 -4.10
CA GLY A 256 -29.02 -3.66 -3.41
C GLY A 256 -28.60 -3.61 -1.95
N THR A 257 -27.61 -4.42 -1.55
CA THR A 257 -27.03 -4.44 -0.21
C THR A 257 -25.70 -3.67 -0.20
N LEU A 258 -25.41 -2.97 0.90
CA LEU A 258 -24.16 -2.27 1.12
C LEU A 258 -23.31 -3.06 2.10
N VAL A 259 -22.00 -2.95 1.95
CA VAL A 259 -21.05 -3.44 2.97
C VAL A 259 -20.75 -2.27 3.90
N ASP A 260 -21.26 -2.33 5.11
CA ASP A 260 -21.06 -1.31 6.15
C ASP A 260 -20.04 -1.75 7.20
N GLU A 261 -19.73 -3.06 7.25
CA GLU A 261 -18.75 -3.64 8.17
C GLU A 261 -17.83 -4.62 7.44
N LEU A 262 -16.55 -4.60 7.76
CA LEU A 262 -15.56 -5.50 7.15
C LEU A 262 -15.86 -7.01 7.34
N PRO A 263 -16.41 -7.46 8.48
CA PRO A 263 -16.84 -8.86 8.67
C PRO A 263 -17.86 -9.37 7.65
N GLU A 264 -18.72 -8.50 7.12
CA GLU A 264 -19.73 -8.87 6.11
C GLU A 264 -19.08 -9.36 4.80
N ALA A 265 -17.90 -8.81 4.48
CA ALA A 265 -17.12 -9.23 3.31
C ALA A 265 -16.65 -10.70 3.42
N GLY A 266 -16.62 -11.28 4.61
CA GLY A 266 -16.35 -12.71 4.81
C GLY A 266 -17.38 -13.62 4.12
N ALA A 267 -18.61 -13.13 3.88
CA ALA A 267 -19.64 -13.85 3.16
C ALA A 267 -19.25 -14.12 1.70
N LEU A 268 -18.38 -13.33 1.09
CA LEU A 268 -17.87 -13.53 -0.27
C LEU A 268 -17.13 -14.86 -0.44
N LEU A 269 -16.55 -15.41 0.62
CA LEU A 269 -15.84 -16.68 0.60
C LEU A 269 -16.76 -17.89 0.94
N THR A 270 -18.03 -17.64 1.21
CA THR A 270 -18.97 -18.72 1.60
C THR A 270 -19.19 -19.75 0.50
N PRO A 271 -19.31 -19.42 -0.80
CA PRO A 271 -19.46 -20.39 -1.87
C PRO A 271 -18.34 -21.43 -1.89
N MET A 272 -17.08 -21.01 -1.66
CA MET A 272 -15.92 -21.90 -1.65
C MET A 272 -15.71 -22.60 -0.29
N LEU A 273 -15.87 -21.89 0.83
CA LEU A 273 -15.43 -22.34 2.15
C LEU A 273 -16.61 -22.75 3.07
N GLY A 274 -17.86 -22.54 2.63
CA GLY A 274 -19.04 -22.87 3.42
C GLY A 274 -19.03 -22.18 4.79
N GLY A 275 -19.43 -22.89 5.85
CA GLY A 275 -19.50 -22.35 7.20
C GLY A 275 -18.15 -21.91 7.82
N GLY A 276 -17.02 -22.27 7.21
CA GLY A 276 -15.69 -21.85 7.66
C GLY A 276 -15.24 -20.49 7.13
N ALA A 277 -15.97 -19.89 6.19
CA ALA A 277 -15.58 -18.67 5.47
C ALA A 277 -15.23 -17.50 6.42
N ALA A 278 -16.08 -17.23 7.40
CA ALA A 278 -15.87 -16.15 8.36
C ALA A 278 -14.59 -16.31 9.19
N VAL A 279 -14.26 -17.54 9.60
CA VAL A 279 -13.04 -17.82 10.38
C VAL A 279 -11.80 -17.67 9.51
N VAL A 280 -11.83 -18.22 8.30
CA VAL A 280 -10.70 -18.10 7.35
C VAL A 280 -10.46 -16.64 6.98
N PHE A 281 -11.53 -15.89 6.71
CA PHE A 281 -11.46 -14.45 6.45
C PHE A 281 -10.85 -13.68 7.63
N ALA A 282 -11.31 -13.95 8.86
CA ALA A 282 -10.79 -13.29 10.05
C ALA A 282 -9.32 -13.61 10.31
N VAL A 283 -8.89 -14.86 10.11
CA VAL A 283 -7.47 -15.23 10.22
C VAL A 283 -6.63 -14.51 9.15
N ALA A 284 -7.13 -14.44 7.92
CA ALA A 284 -6.46 -13.71 6.85
C ALA A 284 -6.34 -12.21 7.17
N LEU A 285 -7.42 -11.60 7.63
CA LEU A 285 -7.46 -10.21 8.04
C LEU A 285 -6.47 -9.92 9.18
N LEU A 286 -6.39 -10.83 10.18
CA LEU A 286 -5.44 -10.72 11.28
C LEU A 286 -3.99 -10.75 10.78
N LEU A 287 -3.66 -11.73 9.96
CA LEU A 287 -2.31 -11.91 9.43
C LEU A 287 -1.92 -10.77 8.48
N ALA A 288 -2.85 -10.32 7.64
CA ALA A 288 -2.66 -9.14 6.79
C ALA A 288 -2.41 -7.90 7.65
N GLY A 289 -3.27 -7.63 8.63
CA GLY A 289 -3.12 -6.48 9.53
C GLY A 289 -1.80 -6.49 10.32
N ILE A 290 -1.38 -7.65 10.85
CA ILE A 290 -0.08 -7.77 11.54
C ILE A 290 1.08 -7.49 10.56
N SER A 291 1.06 -8.10 9.38
CA SER A 291 2.11 -7.91 8.37
C SER A 291 2.25 -6.46 7.95
N SER A 292 1.12 -5.85 7.58
CA SER A 292 1.09 -4.47 7.10
C SER A 292 1.39 -3.46 8.21
N THR A 293 0.99 -3.73 9.46
CA THR A 293 1.41 -2.90 10.62
C THR A 293 2.94 -2.90 10.77
N VAL A 294 3.59 -4.05 10.62
CA VAL A 294 5.06 -4.12 10.71
C VAL A 294 5.71 -3.35 9.56
N THR A 295 5.24 -3.50 8.33
CA THR A 295 5.80 -2.76 7.18
C THR A 295 5.54 -1.27 7.26
N SER A 296 4.37 -0.82 7.73
CA SER A 296 4.09 0.60 7.97
C SER A 296 4.98 1.20 9.07
N GLY A 297 5.27 0.42 10.11
CA GLY A 297 6.24 0.79 11.15
C GLY A 297 7.67 0.91 10.62
N MET A 298 8.11 -0.02 9.75
CA MET A 298 9.41 0.07 9.07
C MET A 298 9.49 1.33 8.20
N ALA A 299 8.44 1.62 7.44
CA ALA A 299 8.35 2.83 6.63
C ALA A 299 8.46 4.10 7.49
N ALA A 300 7.71 4.16 8.59
CA ALA A 300 7.76 5.28 9.54
C ALA A 300 9.16 5.44 10.15
N GLY A 301 9.81 4.35 10.52
CA GLY A 301 11.19 4.35 11.02
C GLY A 301 12.17 4.89 9.99
N SER A 302 12.09 4.44 8.73
CA SER A 302 12.92 4.94 7.62
C SER A 302 12.68 6.41 7.30
N ILE A 303 11.40 6.85 7.28
CA ILE A 303 11.07 8.25 7.03
C ILE A 303 11.61 9.15 8.14
N PHE A 304 11.44 8.76 9.41
CA PHE A 304 11.86 9.57 10.53
C PHE A 304 13.38 9.63 10.66
N ALA A 305 14.11 8.52 10.51
CA ALA A 305 15.57 8.49 10.44
C ALA A 305 16.09 9.37 9.28
N GLY A 306 15.44 9.31 8.12
CA GLY A 306 15.76 10.12 6.96
C GLY A 306 15.62 11.64 7.19
N ILE A 307 14.76 12.11 8.11
CA ILE A 307 14.70 13.53 8.52
C ILE A 307 16.05 13.99 9.08
N TYR A 308 16.78 13.08 9.74
CA TYR A 308 18.10 13.32 10.32
C TYR A 308 19.25 12.90 9.39
N ASN A 309 18.92 12.46 8.15
CA ASN A 309 19.87 11.93 7.15
C ASN A 309 20.62 10.68 7.66
N GLU A 310 19.89 9.81 8.35
CA GLU A 310 20.36 8.55 8.88
C GLU A 310 19.66 7.39 8.15
N PRO A 311 20.38 6.26 7.92
CA PRO A 311 19.77 5.06 7.37
C PRO A 311 18.85 4.40 8.40
N TYR A 312 17.89 3.60 7.93
CA TYR A 312 17.04 2.86 8.82
C TYR A 312 17.82 1.74 9.55
N ASP A 313 17.84 1.84 10.86
CA ASP A 313 18.29 0.77 11.76
C ASP A 313 17.36 0.69 12.97
N VAL A 314 16.73 -0.49 13.16
CA VAL A 314 15.84 -0.72 14.30
C VAL A 314 16.51 -0.52 15.67
N LYS A 315 17.85 -0.48 15.72
CA LYS A 315 18.61 -0.20 16.95
C LYS A 315 18.80 1.29 17.18
N ASP A 316 18.67 2.09 16.14
CA ASP A 316 18.84 3.54 16.22
C ASP A 316 17.65 4.23 16.87
N VAL A 317 17.93 5.33 17.58
CA VAL A 317 16.92 6.10 18.34
C VAL A 317 15.90 6.74 17.42
N HIS A 318 16.32 7.32 16.29
CA HIS A 318 15.39 7.97 15.37
C HIS A 318 14.49 6.98 14.63
N SER A 319 15.05 5.86 14.20
CA SER A 319 14.24 4.77 13.61
C SER A 319 13.17 4.26 14.59
N ARG A 320 13.56 4.03 15.85
CA ARG A 320 12.61 3.63 16.92
C ARG A 320 11.57 4.71 17.20
N ALA A 321 11.98 5.97 17.25
CA ALA A 321 11.05 7.07 17.47
C ALA A 321 10.00 7.15 16.34
N GLY A 322 10.39 6.98 15.08
CA GLY A 322 9.47 6.93 13.96
C GLY A 322 8.44 5.81 14.09
N ILE A 323 8.87 4.60 14.45
CA ILE A 323 7.99 3.45 14.70
C ILE A 323 7.00 3.77 15.83
N LEU A 324 7.50 4.28 16.96
CA LEU A 324 6.67 4.59 18.13
C LEU A 324 5.66 5.72 17.82
N ILE A 325 6.08 6.78 17.14
CA ILE A 325 5.18 7.87 16.72
C ILE A 325 4.05 7.30 15.84
N SER A 326 4.37 6.41 14.90
CA SER A 326 3.37 5.82 14.02
C SER A 326 2.38 4.94 14.80
N PHE A 327 2.86 4.03 15.63
CA PHE A 327 2.00 3.08 16.34
C PHE A 327 1.19 3.73 17.46
N VAL A 328 1.83 4.57 18.29
CA VAL A 328 1.15 5.28 19.36
C VAL A 328 0.17 6.31 18.78
N GLY A 329 0.57 7.04 17.74
CA GLY A 329 -0.32 7.98 17.05
C GLY A 329 -1.55 7.28 16.46
N ALA A 330 -1.36 6.14 15.80
CA ALA A 330 -2.45 5.32 15.27
C ALA A 330 -3.38 4.82 16.38
N PHE A 331 -2.82 4.26 17.47
CA PHE A 331 -3.61 3.79 18.60
C PHE A 331 -4.41 4.91 19.28
N VAL A 332 -3.79 6.08 19.47
CA VAL A 332 -4.48 7.25 20.06
C VAL A 332 -5.63 7.71 19.16
N LEU A 333 -5.41 7.80 17.84
CA LEU A 333 -6.49 8.15 16.90
C LEU A 333 -7.62 7.14 16.94
N LEU A 334 -7.31 5.85 17.09
CA LEU A 334 -8.30 4.77 17.17
C LEU A 334 -9.25 4.93 18.35
N LEU A 335 -8.83 5.54 19.48
CA LEU A 335 -9.69 5.78 20.63
C LEU A 335 -10.86 6.74 20.32
N PHE A 336 -10.77 7.52 19.26
CA PHE A 336 -11.80 8.49 18.85
C PHE A 336 -12.66 8.00 17.69
N ILE A 337 -12.43 6.78 17.19
CA ILE A 337 -13.16 6.21 16.06
C ILE A 337 -14.49 5.64 16.54
N GLY A 338 -15.60 6.14 15.99
CA GLY A 338 -16.94 5.61 16.21
C GLY A 338 -17.37 4.57 15.17
N ASP A 339 -16.87 4.68 13.94
CA ASP A 339 -17.20 3.82 12.81
C ASP A 339 -15.90 3.26 12.21
N ALA A 340 -15.69 1.97 12.42
CA ALA A 340 -14.45 1.29 12.03
C ALA A 340 -14.30 1.16 10.51
N PHE A 341 -15.37 0.84 9.78
CA PHE A 341 -15.31 0.66 8.33
C PHE A 341 -15.05 1.99 7.62
N LYS A 342 -15.76 3.03 8.03
CA LYS A 342 -15.53 4.39 7.52
C LYS A 342 -14.12 4.90 7.84
N ALA A 343 -13.58 4.58 9.01
CA ALA A 343 -12.23 4.96 9.40
C ALA A 343 -11.17 4.29 8.51
N LEU A 344 -11.37 3.02 8.12
CA LEU A 344 -10.52 2.34 7.14
C LEU A 344 -10.52 3.10 5.81
N ILE A 345 -11.69 3.44 5.27
CA ILE A 345 -11.82 4.17 4.00
C ILE A 345 -11.17 5.56 4.08
N VAL A 346 -11.46 6.32 5.12
CA VAL A 346 -10.92 7.67 5.32
C VAL A 346 -9.40 7.64 5.48
N SER A 347 -8.87 6.66 6.22
CA SER A 347 -7.42 6.52 6.41
C SER A 347 -6.68 6.36 5.06
N GLN A 348 -7.24 5.59 4.13
CA GLN A 348 -6.68 5.42 2.79
C GLN A 348 -6.82 6.69 1.94
N ALA A 349 -7.94 7.41 2.06
CA ALA A 349 -8.10 8.71 1.40
C ALA A 349 -7.06 9.75 1.88
N VAL A 350 -6.69 9.72 3.17
CA VAL A 350 -5.61 10.56 3.73
C VAL A 350 -4.26 10.24 3.08
N LEU A 351 -3.99 8.96 2.73
CA LEU A 351 -2.77 8.58 1.99
C LEU A 351 -2.73 9.26 0.62
N SER A 352 -3.87 9.30 -0.06
CA SER A 352 -3.95 9.96 -1.37
C SER A 352 -3.69 11.46 -1.29
N LEU A 353 -4.07 12.13 -0.18
CA LEU A 353 -3.77 13.56 0.03
C LEU A 353 -2.26 13.82 0.17
N GLN A 354 -1.51 12.90 0.76
CA GLN A 354 -0.06 13.03 0.91
C GLN A 354 0.71 12.65 -0.37
N LEU A 355 0.15 11.78 -1.20
CA LEU A 355 0.81 11.21 -2.36
C LEU A 355 1.43 12.24 -3.33
N PRO A 356 0.79 13.36 -3.70
CA PRO A 356 1.41 14.38 -4.55
C PRO A 356 2.73 14.91 -4.01
N PHE A 357 2.84 15.15 -2.71
CA PHE A 357 4.08 15.66 -2.09
C PHE A 357 5.24 14.67 -2.25
N THR A 358 4.97 13.38 -2.07
CA THR A 358 5.95 12.32 -2.33
C THR A 358 6.30 12.25 -3.81
N MET A 359 5.31 12.26 -4.72
CA MET A 359 5.53 12.17 -6.16
C MET A 359 6.37 13.33 -6.69
N PHE A 360 6.02 14.58 -6.38
CA PHE A 360 6.79 15.75 -6.83
C PHE A 360 8.23 15.69 -6.32
N THR A 361 8.43 15.29 -5.07
CA THR A 361 9.75 15.13 -4.47
C THR A 361 10.56 14.04 -5.18
N GLN A 362 9.98 12.88 -5.37
CA GLN A 362 10.60 11.74 -6.06
C GLN A 362 11.01 12.12 -7.49
N VAL A 363 10.10 12.70 -8.28
CA VAL A 363 10.37 13.09 -9.67
C VAL A 363 11.48 14.13 -9.75
N ARG A 364 11.48 15.11 -8.85
CA ARG A 364 12.54 16.12 -8.77
C ARG A 364 13.92 15.52 -8.51
N LEU A 365 14.01 14.55 -7.61
CA LEU A 365 15.25 13.86 -7.28
C LEU A 365 15.73 12.98 -8.46
N THR A 366 14.84 12.13 -8.98
CA THR A 366 15.19 11.18 -10.04
C THR A 366 15.43 11.82 -11.42
N SER A 367 14.94 13.04 -11.64
CA SER A 367 15.23 13.82 -12.86
C SER A 367 16.48 14.69 -12.75
N SER A 368 17.07 14.79 -11.54
CA SER A 368 18.24 15.65 -11.31
C SER A 368 19.55 14.98 -11.75
N ALA A 369 20.29 15.63 -12.63
CA ALA A 369 21.62 15.17 -13.01
C ALA A 369 22.64 15.20 -11.84
N LYS A 370 22.42 16.07 -10.84
CA LYS A 370 23.26 16.13 -9.63
C LYS A 370 23.06 14.93 -8.73
N VAL A 371 21.87 14.32 -8.72
CA VAL A 371 21.52 13.18 -7.88
C VAL A 371 21.78 11.87 -8.61
N MET A 372 21.28 11.75 -9.84
CA MET A 372 21.26 10.50 -10.63
C MET A 372 22.38 10.38 -11.65
N GLY A 373 23.14 11.44 -11.90
CA GLY A 373 24.18 11.43 -12.93
C GLY A 373 23.65 11.05 -14.32
N ALA A 374 24.29 10.07 -14.93
CA ALA A 374 23.90 9.52 -16.24
C ALA A 374 22.58 8.73 -16.23
N TYR A 375 22.12 8.32 -15.04
CA TYR A 375 20.90 7.51 -14.86
C TYR A 375 19.65 8.36 -14.57
N ARG A 376 19.70 9.69 -14.75
CA ARG A 376 18.52 10.55 -14.57
C ARG A 376 17.37 10.14 -15.49
N ASN A 377 16.16 10.43 -15.07
CA ASN A 377 14.96 10.19 -15.88
C ASN A 377 15.07 10.80 -17.28
N SER A 378 14.54 10.10 -18.27
CA SER A 378 14.32 10.66 -19.61
C SER A 378 13.32 11.82 -19.55
N ARG A 379 13.29 12.69 -20.56
CA ARG A 379 12.29 13.75 -20.66
C ARG A 379 10.86 13.18 -20.66
N PHE A 380 10.64 12.08 -21.37
CA PHE A 380 9.33 11.41 -21.41
C PHE A 380 8.91 10.92 -20.03
N THR A 381 9.79 10.17 -19.33
CA THR A 381 9.52 9.68 -17.98
C THR A 381 9.23 10.83 -17.00
N THR A 382 10.00 11.92 -17.09
CA THR A 382 9.80 13.10 -16.24
C THR A 382 8.43 13.74 -16.46
N VAL A 383 8.04 13.95 -17.73
CA VAL A 383 6.74 14.54 -18.07
C VAL A 383 5.60 13.60 -17.64
N LEU A 384 5.71 12.31 -17.91
CA LEU A 384 4.72 11.32 -17.48
C LEU A 384 4.50 11.35 -15.96
N LEU A 385 5.58 11.31 -15.18
CA LEU A 385 5.50 11.32 -13.71
C LEU A 385 4.90 12.63 -13.17
N TYR A 386 5.23 13.79 -13.75
CA TYR A 386 4.60 15.07 -13.37
C TYR A 386 3.13 15.13 -13.80
N ALA A 387 2.76 14.56 -14.93
CA ALA A 387 1.36 14.48 -15.36
C ALA A 387 0.53 13.61 -14.39
N LEU A 388 1.07 12.47 -13.96
CA LEU A 388 0.45 11.62 -12.93
C LEU A 388 0.32 12.37 -11.61
N ALA A 389 1.36 13.08 -11.15
CA ALA A 389 1.30 13.88 -9.93
C ALA A 389 0.25 15.00 -10.02
N ALA A 390 0.13 15.65 -11.17
CA ALA A 390 -0.89 16.68 -11.41
C ALA A 390 -2.31 16.10 -11.42
N LEU A 391 -2.51 14.92 -12.02
CA LEU A 391 -3.79 14.21 -12.00
C LEU A 391 -4.24 13.89 -10.57
N VAL A 392 -3.36 13.29 -9.76
CA VAL A 392 -3.66 12.97 -8.35
C VAL A 392 -3.92 14.24 -7.55
N SER A 393 -3.16 15.31 -7.80
CA SER A 393 -3.41 16.62 -7.15
C SER A 393 -4.78 17.17 -7.49
N GLY A 394 -5.20 17.08 -8.76
CA GLY A 394 -6.53 17.52 -9.21
C GLY A 394 -7.67 16.75 -8.53
N LEU A 395 -7.53 15.41 -8.45
CA LEU A 395 -8.51 14.57 -7.74
C LEU A 395 -8.57 14.90 -6.24
N ASN A 396 -7.42 15.16 -5.60
CA ASN A 396 -7.39 15.58 -4.20
C ASN A 396 -8.07 16.95 -3.97
N VAL A 397 -7.84 17.91 -4.86
CA VAL A 397 -8.53 19.21 -4.80
C VAL A 397 -10.04 19.01 -4.94
N TYR A 398 -10.48 18.15 -5.86
CA TYR A 398 -11.89 17.83 -6.03
C TYR A 398 -12.48 17.14 -4.78
N LEU A 399 -11.74 16.19 -4.16
CA LEU A 399 -12.14 15.59 -2.89
C LEU A 399 -12.34 16.67 -1.81
N LEU A 400 -11.33 17.52 -1.60
CA LEU A 400 -11.41 18.55 -0.57
C LEU A 400 -12.57 19.53 -0.82
N TRP A 401 -12.82 19.88 -2.08
CA TRP A 401 -13.97 20.71 -2.41
C TRP A 401 -15.29 20.01 -2.12
N SER A 402 -15.45 18.75 -2.50
CA SER A 402 -16.68 17.98 -2.25
C SER A 402 -16.99 17.75 -0.76
N LEU A 403 -16.01 17.95 0.14
CA LEU A 403 -16.22 17.88 1.59
C LEU A 403 -16.71 19.21 2.19
N VAL A 404 -16.53 20.32 1.46
CA VAL A 404 -16.87 21.68 1.93
C VAL A 404 -18.16 22.22 1.27
N CYS A 405 -18.42 21.82 0.03
CA CYS A 405 -19.56 22.25 -0.78
C CYS A 405 -20.57 21.13 -0.99
#